data_de473ed3115d846373e2782eb2d8c1f5
#
_entry.id   de473ed3115d846373e2782eb2d8c1f5
#
_cell.length_a   1.000
_cell.length_b   1.000
_cell.length_c   1.000
_cell.angle_alpha   90.00
_cell.angle_beta   90.00
_cell.angle_gamma   90.00
#
_symmetry.space_group_name_H-M   'P 1'
#
loop_
_entity.id
_entity.type
_entity.pdbx_description
1 polymer ?
#
loop_
_entity_poly.entity_id
_entity_poly.type
_entity_poly.pdbx_seq_one_letter_code
_entity_poly.pdbx_strand_id
1 'polypeptide(L)'
;MEQTELLEQRECFGFYRSWWIALECLTDEQKLLLFDAILEYSFTGVAPELPKGVLQALLVSWWPTMKRNMLQYLKSKKGGAPK
;
A
#
# COMPACT_ATOMS: atom_id res chain seq x y z
N MET A 1 -12.05 1.97 18.11
CA MET A 1 -11.57 2.91 17.11
C MET A 1 -11.71 2.32 15.73
N GLU A 2 -12.24 3.11 14.84
CA GLU A 2 -12.47 2.65 13.48
C GLU A 2 -11.17 2.41 12.74
N GLN A 3 -11.19 1.43 11.86
CA GLN A 3 -10.03 1.13 11.06
C GLN A 3 -9.59 2.34 10.23
N THR A 4 -10.57 3.06 9.68
CA THR A 4 -10.28 4.26 8.89
C THR A 4 -9.54 5.29 9.71
N GLU A 5 -9.97 5.49 10.95
CA GLU A 5 -9.31 6.46 11.83
C GLU A 5 -7.87 6.07 12.11
N LEU A 6 -7.63 4.78 12.31
CA LEU A 6 -6.27 4.31 12.57
C LEU A 6 -5.37 4.54 11.36
N LEU A 7 -5.90 4.31 10.17
CA LEU A 7 -5.13 4.52 8.96
C LEU A 7 -4.85 6.00 8.70
N GLU A 8 -5.76 6.87 9.10
CA GLU A 8 -5.54 8.30 8.95
C GLU A 8 -4.39 8.79 9.82
N GLN A 9 -4.09 8.06 10.88
CA GLN A 9 -2.98 8.40 11.76
C GLN A 9 -1.66 7.79 11.33
N ARG A 10 -1.67 6.97 10.28
CA ARG A 10 -0.47 6.28 9.84
C ARG A 10 0.47 7.26 9.17
N GLU A 11 1.69 7.37 9.72
CA GLU A 11 2.67 8.33 9.25
C GLU A 11 3.53 7.79 8.11
N CYS A 12 3.67 6.47 8.02
CA CYS A 12 4.54 5.88 7.02
C CYS A 12 4.14 4.46 6.74
N PHE A 13 4.70 3.90 5.67
CA PHE A 13 4.50 2.51 5.34
C PHE A 13 5.76 1.98 4.69
N GLY A 14 5.89 0.65 4.67
CA GLY A 14 7.07 0.03 4.07
C GLY A 14 7.02 0.09 2.56
N PHE A 15 8.10 0.54 1.96
CA PHE A 15 8.24 0.57 0.51
C PHE A 15 9.54 -0.14 0.17
N TYR A 16 9.46 -1.18 -0.64
CA TYR A 16 10.58 -2.07 -0.86
C TYR A 16 11.39 -1.67 -2.08
N ARG A 17 12.69 -1.95 -2.00
CA ARG A 17 13.58 -1.64 -3.11
C ARG A 17 13.15 -2.33 -4.40
N SER A 18 12.64 -3.57 -4.30
CA SER A 18 12.20 -4.29 -5.49
C SER A 18 11.04 -3.58 -6.18
N TRP A 19 10.19 -2.91 -5.40
CA TRP A 19 9.10 -2.13 -5.99
C TRP A 19 9.65 -0.93 -6.75
N TRP A 20 10.63 -0.27 -6.15
CA TRP A 20 11.25 0.87 -6.78
C TRP A 20 11.90 0.48 -8.12
N ILE A 21 12.61 -0.64 -8.13
CA ILE A 21 13.26 -1.12 -9.34
C ILE A 21 12.22 -1.42 -10.41
N ALA A 22 11.10 -2.04 -10.02
CA ALA A 22 10.03 -2.33 -10.97
C ALA A 22 9.42 -1.04 -11.53
N LEU A 23 9.24 -0.03 -10.69
CA LEU A 23 8.70 1.25 -11.14
C LEU A 23 9.58 1.90 -12.19
N GLU A 24 10.90 1.72 -12.08
CA GLU A 24 11.81 2.32 -13.04
C GLU A 24 11.65 1.75 -14.45
N CYS A 25 11.00 0.59 -14.58
CA CYS A 25 10.75 -0.01 -15.87
C CYS A 25 9.47 0.51 -16.53
N LEU A 26 8.74 1.37 -15.84
CA LEU A 26 7.46 1.89 -16.34
C LEU A 26 7.63 3.29 -16.92
N THR A 27 6.64 3.69 -17.72
CA THR A 27 6.60 5.07 -18.16
C THR A 27 6.28 5.97 -16.96
N ASP A 28 6.55 7.26 -17.10
CA ASP A 28 6.27 8.20 -16.02
C ASP A 28 4.80 8.16 -15.63
N GLU A 29 3.91 8.09 -16.61
CA GLU A 29 2.49 8.05 -16.34
C GLU A 29 2.10 6.78 -15.59
N GLN A 30 2.62 5.64 -16.04
CA GLN A 30 2.35 4.38 -15.38
C GLN A 30 2.90 4.36 -13.96
N LYS A 31 4.09 4.90 -13.80
CA LYS A 31 4.75 4.96 -12.50
C LYS A 31 3.89 5.75 -11.52
N LEU A 32 3.38 6.89 -11.96
CA LEU A 32 2.55 7.73 -11.11
C LEU A 32 1.25 7.03 -10.70
N LEU A 33 0.62 6.38 -11.66
CA LEU A 33 -0.63 5.67 -11.37
C LEU A 33 -0.43 4.57 -10.35
N LEU A 34 0.63 3.79 -10.51
CA LEU A 34 0.88 2.69 -9.60
C LEU A 34 1.30 3.20 -8.23
N PHE A 35 2.14 4.22 -8.19
CA PHE A 35 2.57 4.78 -6.92
C PHE A 35 1.40 5.38 -6.16
N ASP A 36 0.52 6.10 -6.85
CA ASP A 36 -0.69 6.65 -6.23
C ASP A 36 -1.55 5.53 -5.65
N ALA A 37 -1.68 4.42 -6.37
CA ALA A 37 -2.48 3.30 -5.89
C ALA A 37 -1.91 2.74 -4.59
N ILE A 38 -0.59 2.62 -4.54
CA ILE A 38 0.07 2.11 -3.34
C ILE A 38 -0.15 3.06 -2.17
N LEU A 39 0.00 4.35 -2.40
CA LEU A 39 -0.21 5.34 -1.35
C LEU A 39 -1.65 5.33 -0.86
N GLU A 40 -2.58 5.31 -1.78
CA GLU A 40 -3.99 5.35 -1.41
C GLU A 40 -4.36 4.15 -0.55
N TYR A 41 -3.95 2.96 -0.96
CA TYR A 41 -4.27 1.78 -0.16
C TYR A 41 -3.58 1.85 1.20
N SER A 42 -2.32 2.25 1.24
CA SER A 42 -1.55 2.25 2.48
C SER A 42 -2.11 3.21 3.52
N PHE A 43 -2.69 4.32 3.08
CA PHE A 43 -3.15 5.34 4.01
C PHE A 43 -4.66 5.43 4.15
N THR A 44 -5.43 4.78 3.29
CA THR A 44 -6.89 4.82 3.40
C THR A 44 -7.51 3.44 3.53
N GLY A 45 -6.79 2.41 3.13
CA GLY A 45 -7.35 1.06 3.14
C GLY A 45 -8.27 0.77 1.97
N VAL A 46 -8.47 1.73 1.08
CA VAL A 46 -9.33 1.56 -0.08
C VAL A 46 -8.57 0.85 -1.18
N ALA A 47 -9.13 -0.26 -1.68
CA ALA A 47 -8.50 -1.00 -2.76
C ALA A 47 -8.54 -0.18 -4.03
N PRO A 48 -7.39 0.14 -4.61
CA PRO A 48 -7.36 0.94 -5.82
C PRO A 48 -7.75 0.11 -7.05
N GLU A 49 -8.25 0.79 -8.06
CA GLU A 49 -8.55 0.17 -9.33
C GLU A 49 -7.56 0.67 -10.36
N LEU A 50 -6.95 -0.25 -11.07
CA LEU A 50 -6.00 0.07 -12.12
C LEU A 50 -6.43 -0.59 -13.41
N PRO A 51 -6.06 0.01 -14.55
CA PRO A 51 -6.32 -0.63 -15.84
C PRO A 51 -5.68 -2.00 -15.89
N LYS A 52 -6.33 -2.91 -16.57
CA LYS A 52 -5.76 -4.25 -16.73
C LYS A 52 -4.44 -4.16 -17.47
N GLY A 53 -3.52 -5.05 -17.11
CA GLY A 53 -2.23 -5.08 -17.74
C GLY A 53 -1.11 -5.07 -16.73
N VAL A 54 0.01 -4.45 -17.11
CA VAL A 54 1.21 -4.47 -16.29
C VAL A 54 0.96 -3.87 -14.91
N LEU A 55 0.26 -2.75 -14.83
CA LEU A 55 0.06 -2.08 -13.56
C LEU A 55 -0.75 -2.95 -12.60
N GLN A 56 -1.82 -3.54 -13.10
CA GLN A 56 -2.64 -4.41 -12.27
C GLN A 56 -1.86 -5.65 -11.84
N ALA A 57 -1.08 -6.22 -12.74
CA ALA A 57 -0.28 -7.39 -12.42
C ALA A 57 0.71 -7.10 -11.31
N LEU A 58 1.38 -5.96 -11.38
CA LEU A 58 2.32 -5.58 -10.34
C LEU A 58 1.61 -5.35 -9.00
N LEU A 59 0.50 -4.66 -9.03
CA LEU A 59 -0.24 -4.40 -7.81
C LEU A 59 -0.70 -5.70 -7.16
N VAL A 60 -1.24 -6.62 -7.95
CA VAL A 60 -1.70 -7.90 -7.44
C VAL A 60 -0.52 -8.67 -6.85
N SER A 61 0.63 -8.61 -7.50
CA SER A 61 1.82 -9.28 -7.02
C SER A 61 2.28 -8.74 -5.68
N TRP A 62 2.14 -7.44 -5.46
CA TRP A 62 2.57 -6.80 -4.22
C TRP A 62 1.49 -6.77 -3.14
N TRP A 63 0.26 -7.08 -3.51
CA TRP A 63 -0.88 -6.95 -2.62
C TRP A 63 -0.75 -7.73 -1.32
N PRO A 64 -0.32 -9.00 -1.34
CA PRO A 64 -0.21 -9.74 -0.08
C PRO A 64 0.74 -9.08 0.91
N THR A 65 1.84 -8.52 0.42
CA THR A 65 2.79 -7.84 1.29
C THR A 65 2.20 -6.56 1.86
N MET A 66 1.54 -5.77 1.00
CA MET A 66 0.93 -4.54 1.46
C MET A 66 -0.18 -4.83 2.48
N LYS A 67 -0.98 -5.84 2.21
CA LYS A 67 -2.06 -6.21 3.11
C LYS A 67 -1.52 -6.66 4.45
N ARG A 68 -0.48 -7.47 4.43
CA ARG A 68 0.12 -7.95 5.67
C ARG A 68 0.68 -6.80 6.50
N ASN A 69 1.36 -5.87 5.84
CA ASN A 69 1.93 -4.72 6.56
C ASN A 69 0.83 -3.86 7.15
N MET A 70 -0.26 -3.67 6.41
CA MET A 70 -1.37 -2.91 6.92
C MET A 70 -2.01 -3.59 8.13
N LEU A 71 -2.21 -4.90 8.04
CA LEU A 71 -2.82 -5.63 9.14
C LEU A 71 -1.93 -5.59 10.39
N GLN A 72 -0.63 -5.65 10.21
CA GLN A 72 0.28 -5.56 11.34
C GLN A 72 0.20 -4.18 11.99
N TYR A 73 0.12 -3.13 11.17
CA TYR A 73 -0.03 -1.78 11.71
C TYR A 73 -1.32 -1.67 12.51
N LEU A 74 -2.43 -2.13 11.93
CA LEU A 74 -3.72 -2.04 12.60
C LEU A 74 -3.75 -2.86 13.88
N LYS A 75 -3.15 -4.04 13.85
CA LYS A 75 -3.10 -4.89 15.01
C LYS A 75 -2.30 -4.23 16.13
N SER A 76 -1.20 -3.61 15.79
CA SER A 76 -0.35 -2.95 16.76
C SER A 76 -1.10 -1.80 17.43
N LYS A 77 -1.82 -1.00 16.66
CA LYS A 77 -2.56 0.13 17.22
C LYS A 77 -3.79 -0.32 17.99
N LYS A 78 -4.49 -1.28 17.39
CA LYS A 78 -5.75 -1.74 17.96
C LYS A 78 -5.53 -2.59 19.21
N GLY A 79 -4.46 -3.37 19.20
CA GLY A 79 -4.17 -4.23 20.32
C GLY A 79 -3.78 -3.49 21.56
N GLY A 80 -3.47 -2.21 21.43
CA GLY A 80 -3.09 -1.44 22.57
C GLY A 80 -1.95 -2.07 23.29
N ALA A 81 -1.01 -2.58 22.55
CA ALA A 81 0.07 -3.32 23.15
C ALA A 81 0.73 -2.47 24.18
N PRO A 82 0.68 -2.92 25.37
CA PRO A 82 1.30 -2.20 26.44
C PRO A 82 2.77 -2.29 26.28
N LYS A 83 3.25 -1.57 26.48
CA LYS A 83 4.55 -1.77 26.31
C LYS A 83 5.24 -1.10 26.93
#